data_d9916304b996ac124c915f425d399151
#
_entry.id   d9916304b996ac124c915f425d399151
#
_cell.length_a   1.000
_cell.length_b   1.000
_cell.length_c   1.000
_cell.angle_alpha   90.00
_cell.angle_beta   90.00
_cell.angle_gamma   90.00
#
_symmetry.space_group_name_H-M   'P 1'
#
loop_
_entity.id
_entity.type
_entity.pdbx_description
1 polymer ?
#
loop_
_entity_poly.entity_id
_entity_poly.type
_entity_poly.pdbx_seq_one_letter_code
_entity_poly.pdbx_strand_id
1 'polypeptide(L)'
;MSKFLGALAGLALFCAAIFLMARSDGGFKRPSDSAQAQATRICMENLDVLLSDIARNDFTRTEQISNDGRSLSVQSVECSEDTGKPVFVEYLCDARPFGLDTAFWGFYYSADDDMTRIWCAGEPLVPVHNGYACEEWYYTEPITDHFFYYVAYYY
;
A
#
# COMPACT_ATOMS: atom_id res chain seq x y z
N MET A 1 51.79 15.79 -11.31
CA MET A 1 50.84 16.19 -10.24
C MET A 1 49.39 16.26 -10.67
N SER A 2 49.03 16.58 -11.94
CA SER A 2 47.63 16.73 -12.37
C SER A 2 46.81 15.41 -12.39
N LYS A 3 47.41 14.26 -12.65
CA LYS A 3 46.72 12.96 -12.70
C LYS A 3 46.24 12.45 -11.31
N PHE A 4 46.93 12.84 -10.23
CA PHE A 4 46.57 12.48 -8.87
C PHE A 4 45.37 13.31 -8.35
N LEU A 5 45.25 14.57 -8.77
CA LEU A 5 44.11 15.43 -8.37
C LEU A 5 42.79 14.93 -9.00
N GLY A 6 42.84 14.43 -10.25
CA GLY A 6 41.66 13.87 -10.93
C GLY A 6 41.13 12.59 -10.28
N ALA A 7 42.03 11.71 -9.84
CA ALA A 7 41.67 10.47 -9.16
C ALA A 7 41.03 10.72 -7.78
N LEU A 8 41.55 11.71 -7.02
CA LEU A 8 40.97 12.11 -5.72
C LEU A 8 39.62 12.76 -5.86
N ALA A 9 39.41 13.61 -6.88
CA ALA A 9 38.11 14.22 -7.16
C ALA A 9 37.05 13.19 -7.59
N GLY A 10 37.46 12.19 -8.42
CA GLY A 10 36.58 11.09 -8.82
C GLY A 10 36.15 10.20 -7.63
N LEU A 11 37.11 9.90 -6.74
CA LEU A 11 36.83 9.11 -5.53
C LEU A 11 35.87 9.87 -4.56
N ALA A 12 36.09 11.18 -4.41
CA ALA A 12 35.22 12.02 -3.56
C ALA A 12 33.78 12.11 -4.10
N LEU A 13 33.62 12.25 -5.42
CA LEU A 13 32.32 12.24 -6.09
C LEU A 13 31.62 10.88 -5.97
N PHE A 14 32.38 9.80 -6.10
CA PHE A 14 31.86 8.44 -5.95
C PHE A 14 31.41 8.15 -4.50
N CYS A 15 32.23 8.55 -3.52
CA CYS A 15 31.86 8.46 -2.11
C CYS A 15 30.66 9.35 -1.75
N ALA A 16 30.57 10.57 -2.33
CA ALA A 16 29.42 11.44 -2.14
C ALA A 16 28.16 10.87 -2.79
N ALA A 17 28.26 10.24 -3.95
CA ALA A 17 27.14 9.56 -4.60
C ALA A 17 26.66 8.35 -3.78
N ILE A 18 27.60 7.52 -3.27
CA ILE A 18 27.25 6.41 -2.35
C ILE A 18 26.64 6.95 -1.06
N PHE A 19 27.15 8.04 -0.49
CA PHE A 19 26.62 8.65 0.73
C PHE A 19 25.25 9.29 0.50
N LEU A 20 25.01 9.87 -0.68
CA LEU A 20 23.69 10.36 -1.08
C LEU A 20 22.73 9.21 -1.36
N MET A 21 23.20 8.11 -1.97
CA MET A 21 22.39 6.90 -2.11
C MET A 21 22.13 6.24 -0.75
N ALA A 22 23.12 6.16 0.14
CA ALA A 22 22.95 5.66 1.51
C ALA A 22 22.09 6.58 2.38
N ARG A 23 22.03 7.89 2.10
CA ARG A 23 21.11 8.83 2.75
C ARG A 23 19.72 8.91 2.09
N SER A 24 19.58 8.41 0.88
CA SER A 24 18.25 8.11 0.29
C SER A 24 17.65 6.85 0.92
N ASP A 25 18.34 6.37 1.94
CA ASP A 25 17.92 5.28 2.77
C ASP A 25 16.48 5.32 3.13
N GLY A 26 15.82 4.31 2.74
CA GLY A 26 14.97 3.51 3.61
C GLY A 26 14.09 4.24 4.62
N GLY A 27 14.05 5.53 4.57
CA GLY A 27 12.97 6.33 5.10
C GLY A 27 11.76 5.94 4.26
N PHE A 28 10.88 5.14 4.83
CA PHE A 28 9.56 4.82 4.37
C PHE A 28 9.00 6.06 3.64
N LYS A 29 9.09 6.09 2.32
CA LYS A 29 8.49 7.17 1.54
C LYS A 29 7.01 6.97 1.68
N ARG A 30 6.39 7.82 2.51
CA ARG A 30 4.94 7.92 2.56
C ARG A 30 4.43 7.86 1.12
N PRO A 31 3.41 7.03 0.83
CA PRO A 31 2.83 6.95 -0.50
C PRO A 31 2.53 8.36 -0.99
N SER A 32 2.62 8.58 -2.28
CA SER A 32 2.32 9.90 -2.83
C SER A 32 0.92 10.31 -2.39
N ASP A 33 0.75 11.57 -1.96
CA ASP A 33 -0.56 12.11 -1.58
C ASP A 33 -1.63 11.83 -2.66
N SER A 34 -1.21 11.65 -3.93
CA SER A 34 -2.08 11.29 -5.05
C SER A 34 -2.63 9.86 -4.97
N ALA A 35 -1.87 8.88 -4.49
CA ALA A 35 -2.34 7.49 -4.36
C ALA A 35 -3.38 7.37 -3.24
N GLN A 36 -3.11 8.02 -2.11
CA GLN A 36 -4.05 8.09 -1.00
C GLN A 36 -5.34 8.83 -1.40
N ALA A 37 -5.21 9.99 -2.09
CA ALA A 37 -6.36 10.75 -2.56
C ALA A 37 -7.21 9.94 -3.57
N GLN A 38 -6.57 9.17 -4.47
CA GLN A 38 -7.26 8.28 -5.40
C GLN A 38 -8.06 7.21 -4.66
N ALA A 39 -7.43 6.46 -3.76
CA ALA A 39 -8.08 5.38 -3.02
C ALA A 39 -9.23 5.92 -2.15
N THR A 40 -9.00 7.03 -1.44
CA THR A 40 -10.02 7.70 -0.63
C THR A 40 -11.21 8.15 -1.48
N ARG A 41 -10.96 8.77 -2.64
CA ARG A 41 -12.02 9.22 -3.56
C ARG A 41 -12.85 8.03 -4.05
N ILE A 42 -12.21 6.97 -4.53
CA ILE A 42 -12.91 5.78 -5.04
C ILE A 42 -13.77 5.14 -3.95
N CYS A 43 -13.22 4.99 -2.74
CA CYS A 43 -13.94 4.46 -1.59
C CYS A 43 -15.18 5.31 -1.28
N MET A 44 -15.01 6.63 -1.10
CA MET A 44 -16.08 7.53 -0.67
C MET A 44 -17.17 7.74 -1.73
N GLU A 45 -16.80 7.83 -3.02
CA GLU A 45 -17.76 7.97 -4.12
C GLU A 45 -18.60 6.72 -4.35
N ASN A 46 -18.15 5.55 -3.89
CA ASN A 46 -18.81 4.26 -4.13
C ASN A 46 -19.20 3.53 -2.83
N LEU A 47 -19.21 4.21 -1.70
CA LEU A 47 -19.40 3.60 -0.37
C LEU A 47 -20.66 2.74 -0.29
N ASP A 48 -21.80 3.21 -0.83
CA ASP A 48 -23.06 2.46 -0.83
C ASP A 48 -22.98 1.15 -1.63
N VAL A 49 -22.25 1.16 -2.76
CA VAL A 49 -22.04 -0.03 -3.57
C VAL A 49 -21.18 -1.03 -2.81
N LEU A 50 -20.07 -0.57 -2.23
CA LEU A 50 -19.13 -1.40 -1.48
C LEU A 50 -19.83 -2.06 -0.28
N LEU A 51 -20.54 -1.30 0.54
CA LEU A 51 -21.28 -1.83 1.69
C LEU A 51 -22.38 -2.81 1.27
N SER A 52 -23.10 -2.52 0.17
CA SER A 52 -24.14 -3.41 -0.35
C SER A 52 -23.55 -4.73 -0.85
N ASP A 53 -22.38 -4.71 -1.52
CA ASP A 53 -21.72 -5.89 -2.06
C ASP A 53 -21.11 -6.74 -0.93
N ILE A 54 -20.51 -6.11 0.09
CA ILE A 54 -20.06 -6.76 1.32
C ILE A 54 -21.24 -7.48 2.02
N ALA A 55 -22.36 -6.78 2.19
CA ALA A 55 -23.54 -7.35 2.87
C ALA A 55 -24.10 -8.58 2.14
N ARG A 56 -23.95 -8.65 0.82
CA ARG A 56 -24.41 -9.77 -0.03
C ARG A 56 -23.34 -10.81 -0.30
N ASN A 57 -22.09 -10.54 0.03
CA ASN A 57 -20.92 -11.31 -0.37
C ASN A 57 -20.86 -11.52 -1.91
N ASP A 58 -21.17 -10.45 -2.68
CA ASP A 58 -21.18 -10.45 -4.15
C ASP A 58 -20.56 -9.14 -4.64
N PHE A 59 -19.37 -9.21 -5.22
CA PHE A 59 -18.54 -8.07 -5.62
C PHE A 59 -18.63 -7.73 -7.11
N THR A 60 -19.58 -8.30 -7.84
CA THR A 60 -19.75 -8.08 -9.29
C THR A 60 -19.92 -6.58 -9.62
N ARG A 61 -20.61 -5.80 -8.78
CA ARG A 61 -20.80 -4.37 -8.99
C ARG A 61 -19.55 -3.56 -8.62
N THR A 62 -18.87 -3.99 -7.56
CA THR A 62 -17.59 -3.40 -7.15
C THR A 62 -16.55 -3.49 -8.28
N GLU A 63 -16.45 -4.63 -8.95
CA GLU A 63 -15.53 -4.82 -10.08
C GLU A 63 -15.88 -3.99 -11.33
N GLN A 64 -17.06 -3.37 -11.37
CA GLN A 64 -17.47 -2.42 -12.42
C GLN A 64 -17.12 -0.96 -12.07
N ILE A 65 -16.69 -0.69 -10.84
CA ILE A 65 -16.27 0.66 -10.43
C ILE A 65 -15.05 1.08 -11.28
N SER A 66 -15.18 2.22 -11.95
CA SER A 66 -14.08 2.77 -12.75
C SER A 66 -13.01 3.40 -11.87
N ASN A 67 -11.77 3.00 -12.13
CA ASN A 67 -10.57 3.53 -11.51
C ASN A 67 -9.60 3.99 -12.60
N ASP A 68 -9.74 5.24 -13.06
CA ASP A 68 -8.91 5.86 -14.09
C ASP A 68 -8.75 4.99 -15.36
N GLY A 69 -9.87 4.41 -15.82
CA GLY A 69 -9.93 3.57 -17.03
C GLY A 69 -9.63 2.09 -16.80
N ARG A 70 -9.46 1.67 -15.55
CA ARG A 70 -9.40 0.26 -15.13
C ARG A 70 -10.58 -0.04 -14.22
N SER A 71 -10.83 -1.31 -13.95
CA SER A 71 -11.78 -1.75 -12.92
C SER A 71 -11.10 -1.80 -11.57
N LEU A 72 -11.85 -1.50 -10.51
CA LEU A 72 -11.43 -1.78 -9.14
C LEU A 72 -11.33 -3.30 -8.96
N SER A 73 -10.23 -3.78 -8.41
CA SER A 73 -10.00 -5.22 -8.26
C SER A 73 -10.16 -5.65 -6.81
N VAL A 74 -10.99 -6.66 -6.56
CA VAL A 74 -11.07 -7.33 -5.26
C VAL A 74 -9.96 -8.36 -5.18
N GLN A 75 -9.04 -8.20 -4.22
CA GLN A 75 -7.85 -9.05 -4.09
C GLN A 75 -8.07 -10.20 -3.11
N SER A 76 -8.73 -9.91 -1.99
CA SER A 76 -8.96 -10.86 -0.92
C SER A 76 -10.31 -10.64 -0.26
N VAL A 77 -10.96 -11.72 0.13
CA VAL A 77 -12.19 -11.72 0.92
C VAL A 77 -12.06 -12.78 2.01
N GLU A 78 -12.10 -12.34 3.26
CA GLU A 78 -12.20 -13.25 4.40
C GLU A 78 -13.59 -13.19 4.99
N CYS A 79 -14.17 -14.36 5.25
CA CYS A 79 -15.51 -14.47 5.84
C CYS A 79 -15.43 -15.04 7.25
N SER A 80 -16.34 -14.59 8.10
CA SER A 80 -16.56 -15.19 9.41
C SER A 80 -17.00 -16.64 9.25
N GLU A 81 -16.39 -17.55 9.99
CA GLU A 81 -16.77 -18.98 10.00
C GLU A 81 -18.21 -19.17 10.51
N ASP A 82 -18.65 -18.33 11.46
CA ASP A 82 -19.97 -18.45 12.09
C ASP A 82 -21.09 -17.95 11.20
N THR A 83 -20.86 -16.85 10.45
CA THR A 83 -21.94 -16.14 9.73
C THR A 83 -21.79 -16.25 8.22
N GLY A 84 -20.64 -16.65 7.70
CA GLY A 84 -20.31 -16.64 6.28
C GLY A 84 -20.25 -15.22 5.67
N LYS A 85 -20.32 -14.17 6.49
CA LYS A 85 -20.24 -12.78 6.02
C LYS A 85 -18.80 -12.30 5.94
N PRO A 86 -18.48 -11.46 4.96
CA PRO A 86 -17.17 -10.83 4.88
C PRO A 86 -16.82 -10.06 6.15
N VAL A 87 -15.64 -10.35 6.71
CA VAL A 87 -15.05 -9.63 7.84
C VAL A 87 -13.86 -8.80 7.41
N PHE A 88 -13.26 -9.15 6.27
CA PHE A 88 -12.20 -8.38 5.62
C PHE A 88 -12.38 -8.47 4.11
N VAL A 89 -12.17 -7.35 3.41
CA VAL A 89 -12.18 -7.27 1.94
C VAL A 89 -11.11 -6.30 1.48
N GLU A 90 -10.20 -6.75 0.64
CA GLU A 90 -9.12 -5.92 0.09
C GLU A 90 -9.45 -5.50 -1.35
N TYR A 91 -9.30 -4.21 -1.63
CA TYR A 91 -9.51 -3.58 -2.93
C TYR A 91 -8.22 -2.94 -3.43
N LEU A 92 -7.73 -3.38 -4.57
CA LEU A 92 -6.55 -2.81 -5.22
C LEU A 92 -6.95 -1.69 -6.18
N CYS A 93 -6.40 -0.49 -5.97
CA CYS A 93 -6.59 0.63 -6.88
C CYS A 93 -5.57 0.64 -8.01
N ASP A 94 -4.28 0.48 -7.70
CA ASP A 94 -3.23 0.47 -8.73
C ASP A 94 -1.94 -0.15 -8.17
N ALA A 95 -0.98 -0.40 -9.09
CA ALA A 95 0.35 -0.87 -8.78
C ALA A 95 1.36 -0.18 -9.69
N ARG A 96 2.50 0.22 -9.15
CA ARG A 96 3.57 0.87 -9.91
C ARG A 96 4.95 0.38 -9.52
N PRO A 97 5.87 0.29 -10.47
CA PRO A 97 7.28 0.06 -10.16
C PRO A 97 7.82 1.14 -9.22
N PHE A 98 8.59 0.72 -8.22
CA PHE A 98 9.24 1.59 -7.25
C PHE A 98 10.69 1.13 -7.02
N GLY A 99 11.62 1.66 -7.80
CA GLY A 99 13.00 1.17 -7.79
C GLY A 99 13.10 -0.25 -8.34
N LEU A 100 13.54 -1.20 -7.51
CA LEU A 100 13.55 -2.64 -7.82
C LEU A 100 12.27 -3.35 -7.38
N ASP A 101 11.40 -2.63 -6.67
CA ASP A 101 10.20 -3.15 -6.03
C ASP A 101 8.94 -2.75 -6.78
N THR A 102 7.80 -3.21 -6.32
CA THR A 102 6.48 -2.76 -6.78
C THR A 102 5.68 -2.25 -5.60
N ALA A 103 5.17 -1.03 -5.73
CA ALA A 103 4.21 -0.45 -4.79
C ALA A 103 2.79 -0.74 -5.26
N PHE A 104 1.98 -1.28 -4.38
CA PHE A 104 0.55 -1.53 -4.56
C PHE A 104 -0.19 -0.64 -3.59
N TRP A 105 -1.32 -0.05 -4.00
CA TRP A 105 -2.15 0.72 -3.09
C TRP A 105 -3.63 0.55 -3.40
N GLY A 106 -4.40 0.70 -2.35
CA GLY A 106 -5.83 0.56 -2.40
C GLY A 106 -6.48 0.92 -1.07
N PHE A 107 -7.58 0.26 -0.78
CA PHE A 107 -8.24 0.35 0.50
C PHE A 107 -8.81 -1.02 0.87
N TYR A 108 -9.13 -1.21 2.13
CA TYR A 108 -9.76 -2.43 2.62
C TYR A 108 -10.89 -2.12 3.59
N TYR A 109 -11.80 -3.07 3.69
CA TYR A 109 -12.85 -3.12 4.69
C TYR A 109 -12.42 -4.04 5.84
N SER A 110 -12.67 -3.63 7.08
CA SER A 110 -12.50 -4.44 8.29
C SER A 110 -13.74 -4.28 9.16
N ALA A 111 -14.48 -5.38 9.40
CA ALA A 111 -15.76 -5.34 10.11
C ALA A 111 -15.65 -4.92 11.57
N ASP A 112 -14.49 -5.12 12.18
CA ASP A 112 -14.17 -4.82 13.57
C ASP A 112 -13.27 -3.59 13.74
N ASP A 113 -13.07 -2.82 12.68
CA ASP A 113 -12.15 -1.66 12.62
C ASP A 113 -10.69 -2.01 12.95
N ASP A 114 -10.31 -3.27 12.82
CA ASP A 114 -8.94 -3.68 13.07
C ASP A 114 -8.04 -3.30 11.89
N MET A 115 -7.24 -2.25 12.08
CA MET A 115 -6.25 -1.78 11.12
C MET A 115 -5.10 -2.78 10.92
N THR A 116 -4.94 -3.75 11.80
CA THR A 116 -3.85 -4.74 11.72
C THR A 116 -4.18 -5.93 10.84
N ARG A 117 -5.38 -6.01 10.27
CA ARG A 117 -5.78 -7.11 9.39
C ARG A 117 -4.99 -7.18 8.09
N ILE A 118 -4.52 -6.04 7.57
CA ILE A 118 -3.60 -6.02 6.43
C ILE A 118 -2.16 -6.01 6.96
N TRP A 119 -1.46 -7.13 6.89
CA TRP A 119 -0.15 -7.33 7.52
C TRP A 119 0.69 -8.41 6.87
N CYS A 120 2.00 -8.35 7.10
CA CYS A 120 2.91 -9.47 6.90
C CYS A 120 2.73 -10.53 7.98
N ALA A 121 2.95 -11.79 7.63
CA ALA A 121 2.88 -12.89 8.57
C ALA A 121 3.79 -12.63 9.79
N GLY A 122 3.19 -12.24 10.91
CA GLY A 122 3.84 -12.16 12.20
C GLY A 122 3.81 -10.87 12.97
N GLU A 123 3.60 -9.69 12.35
CA GLU A 123 3.60 -8.43 13.11
C GLU A 123 2.70 -7.33 12.51
N PRO A 124 1.89 -6.65 13.33
CA PRO A 124 1.03 -5.57 12.88
C PRO A 124 1.84 -4.32 12.53
N LEU A 125 1.51 -3.68 11.41
CA LEU A 125 2.21 -2.51 10.90
C LEU A 125 1.39 -1.23 11.06
N VAL A 126 1.18 -0.77 12.27
CA VAL A 126 0.63 0.55 12.54
C VAL A 126 1.71 1.46 13.09
N PRO A 127 1.87 2.58 12.52
CA PRO A 127 2.83 2.93 11.49
C PRO A 127 4.17 2.28 11.78
N VAL A 128 4.51 1.23 11.08
CA VAL A 128 5.75 0.50 11.34
C VAL A 128 6.92 1.21 10.75
N HIS A 129 7.70 1.72 11.63
CA HIS A 129 9.08 2.00 11.40
C HIS A 129 9.88 0.76 11.82
N ASN A 130 10.61 0.15 10.87
CA ASN A 130 11.64 -0.85 11.10
C ASN A 130 11.18 -2.28 11.40
N GLY A 131 10.57 -2.95 10.46
CA GLY A 131 10.42 -4.41 10.55
C GLY A 131 11.02 -5.10 9.34
N TYR A 132 12.24 -5.60 9.43
CA TYR A 132 12.81 -6.56 8.47
C TYR A 132 12.35 -7.99 8.76
N ALA A 133 11.07 -8.16 9.10
CA ALA A 133 10.57 -9.48 9.46
C ALA A 133 9.88 -10.19 8.28
N CYS A 134 9.61 -9.48 7.17
CA CYS A 134 9.00 -10.03 5.96
C CYS A 134 9.43 -9.22 4.74
N GLU A 135 9.30 -9.83 3.57
CA GLU A 135 9.61 -9.21 2.28
C GLU A 135 8.55 -8.19 1.83
N GLU A 136 7.57 -7.91 2.67
CA GLU A 136 6.41 -7.07 2.39
C GLU A 136 6.25 -5.98 3.43
N TRP A 137 5.89 -4.78 2.98
CA TRP A 137 5.67 -3.62 3.82
C TRP A 137 4.29 -3.04 3.57
N TYR A 138 3.57 -2.78 4.65
CA TYR A 138 2.25 -2.14 4.59
C TYR A 138 2.24 -0.84 5.39
N TYR A 139 1.53 0.14 4.86
CA TYR A 139 1.15 1.35 5.56
C TYR A 139 -0.36 1.50 5.45
N THR A 140 -1.03 1.88 6.53
CA THR A 140 -2.48 2.01 6.57
C THR A 140 -2.92 3.26 7.31
N GLU A 141 -4.00 3.89 6.86
CA GLU A 141 -4.68 5.02 7.50
C GLU A 141 -6.19 4.87 7.36
N PRO A 142 -7.01 5.35 8.33
CA PRO A 142 -8.45 5.32 8.21
C PRO A 142 -8.95 6.26 7.10
N ILE A 143 -9.96 5.82 6.34
CA ILE A 143 -10.70 6.64 5.38
C ILE A 143 -12.04 7.05 6.01
N THR A 144 -12.80 6.08 6.47
CA THR A 144 -14.08 6.21 7.17
C THR A 144 -14.30 4.97 8.02
N ASP A 145 -15.46 4.86 8.70
CA ASP A 145 -15.82 3.70 9.51
C ASP A 145 -15.65 2.42 8.68
N HIS A 146 -14.91 1.45 9.21
CA HIS A 146 -14.60 0.15 8.61
C HIS A 146 -13.73 0.19 7.33
N PHE A 147 -13.39 1.34 6.78
CA PHE A 147 -12.56 1.44 5.57
C PHE A 147 -11.25 2.16 5.84
N PHE A 148 -10.17 1.55 5.34
CA PHE A 148 -8.80 1.99 5.56
C PHE A 148 -8.04 2.01 4.24
N TYR A 149 -7.27 3.08 4.01
CA TYR A 149 -6.27 3.14 2.94
C TYR A 149 -5.09 2.25 3.27
N TYR A 150 -4.48 1.65 2.26
CA TYR A 150 -3.19 0.97 2.41
C TYR A 150 -2.26 1.22 1.23
N VAL A 151 -0.96 1.07 1.49
CA VAL A 151 0.06 0.81 0.49
C VAL A 151 0.92 -0.35 0.94
N ALA A 152 1.25 -1.23 0.00
CA ALA A 152 2.12 -2.37 0.20
C ALA A 152 3.33 -2.27 -0.74
N TYR A 153 4.49 -2.68 -0.27
CA TYR A 153 5.72 -2.78 -1.06
C TYR A 153 6.17 -4.23 -1.03
N TYR A 154 6.40 -4.82 -2.22
CA TYR A 154 6.94 -6.15 -2.39
C TYR A 154 8.34 -6.05 -2.99
N TYR A 155 9.29 -6.74 -2.36
CA TYR A 155 10.68 -6.84 -2.77
C TYR A 155 10.91 -8.02 -3.70
#